data_352502e4071efa2ca74fa5dd2ad8f43f
#
_entry.id   352502e4071efa2ca74fa5dd2ad8f43f
#
_cell.length_a   1.000
_cell.length_b   1.000
_cell.length_c   1.000
_cell.angle_alpha   90.00
_cell.angle_beta   90.00
_cell.angle_gamma   90.00
#
_symmetry.space_group_name_H-M   'P 1'
#
loop_
_entity.id
_entity.type
_entity.pdbx_description
1 polymer ?
#
loop_
_entity_poly.entity_id
_entity_poly.type
_entity_poly.pdbx_seq_one_letter_code
_entity_poly.pdbx_strand_id
1 'polypeptide(L)'
;MKNDKIVSSLSQLGDFLNQFLSAKQENFNEEENKFASLIKKSEIENSWFTEESVRFCLKSWAKNLTEEKISAWTGQYHFSSTPKKIGLILAGNIPLVGFHDVICVLLSGNIPLIKLSSKDRLILPFLLNKWNELSGGILEFHFVEKLENYDAVIATGSNNTARYLEYYFKDVPNIIRKNRTSIGVLKGDETNEEIQALAEDIFRYFGLGCRNVTRLFIPSEMPLDRLFENFINFKEIINHNQYANNYDYNRAIYLLNQEQFWDNNFVMLKEDEKLFSPLSVINFSRYETINDVQNFLSENEENIQCVVANSTLEIPAAIGFGEAQHPELDTYADNVDTMAFLSNL
;
A
#
# COMPACT_ATOMS: atom_id res chain seq x y z
N MET A 1 -22.17 -22.49 -3.43
CA MET A 1 -22.93 -22.18 -2.17
C MET A 1 -22.06 -21.55 -1.07
N LYS A 2 -20.98 -22.18 -0.53
CA LYS A 2 -20.16 -21.52 0.52
C LYS A 2 -19.40 -20.29 -0.03
N ASN A 3 -18.74 -20.44 -1.17
CA ASN A 3 -17.98 -19.35 -1.80
C ASN A 3 -18.87 -18.19 -2.22
N ASP A 4 -20.04 -18.45 -2.80
CA ASP A 4 -20.98 -17.37 -3.21
C ASP A 4 -21.41 -16.53 -2.01
N LYS A 5 -21.59 -17.18 -0.85
CA LYS A 5 -21.95 -16.50 0.39
C LYS A 5 -20.78 -15.66 0.93
N ILE A 6 -19.53 -16.12 0.79
CA ILE A 6 -18.35 -15.36 1.19
C ILE A 6 -18.18 -14.14 0.28
N VAL A 7 -18.32 -14.31 -1.04
CA VAL A 7 -18.26 -13.20 -2.01
C VAL A 7 -19.33 -12.16 -1.72
N SER A 8 -20.60 -12.57 -1.57
CA SER A 8 -21.71 -11.66 -1.28
C SER A 8 -21.53 -10.94 0.06
N SER A 9 -21.03 -11.62 1.10
CA SER A 9 -20.79 -10.99 2.40
C SER A 9 -19.61 -10.01 2.37
N LEU A 10 -18.59 -10.24 1.53
CA LEU A 10 -17.49 -9.31 1.32
C LEU A 10 -17.97 -8.05 0.58
N SER A 11 -18.86 -8.19 -0.40
CA SER A 11 -19.51 -7.05 -1.05
C SER A 11 -20.35 -6.24 -0.05
N GLN A 12 -21.10 -6.89 0.84
CA GLN A 12 -21.84 -6.22 1.91
C GLN A 12 -20.92 -5.46 2.88
N LEU A 13 -19.69 -5.94 3.10
CA LEU A 13 -18.67 -5.16 3.83
C LEU A 13 -18.30 -3.89 3.05
N GLY A 14 -18.18 -3.96 1.73
CA GLY A 14 -17.99 -2.80 0.87
C GLY A 14 -19.13 -1.78 1.00
N ASP A 15 -20.38 -2.24 1.04
CA ASP A 15 -21.56 -1.40 1.26
C ASP A 15 -21.54 -0.72 2.64
N PHE A 16 -21.17 -1.46 3.68
CA PHE A 16 -20.97 -0.91 5.02
C PHE A 16 -19.92 0.21 5.04
N LEU A 17 -18.80 0.02 4.37
CA LEU A 17 -17.77 1.04 4.25
C LEU A 17 -18.26 2.27 3.50
N ASN A 18 -18.98 2.10 2.39
CA ASN A 18 -19.59 3.20 1.63
C ASN A 18 -20.60 3.98 2.48
N GLN A 19 -21.45 3.30 3.22
CA GLN A 19 -22.41 3.91 4.14
C GLN A 19 -21.69 4.74 5.21
N PHE A 20 -20.72 4.14 5.91
CA PHE A 20 -19.93 4.81 6.95
C PHE A 20 -19.20 6.07 6.42
N LEU A 21 -18.62 5.99 5.22
CA LEU A 21 -17.89 7.12 4.62
C LEU A 21 -18.79 8.25 4.15
N SER A 22 -20.03 7.94 3.74
CA SER A 22 -21.00 8.91 3.22
C SER A 22 -21.84 9.57 4.32
N ALA A 23 -22.00 8.91 5.46
CA ALA A 23 -22.79 9.42 6.55
C ALA A 23 -22.06 10.52 7.33
N LYS A 24 -22.82 11.53 7.80
CA LYS A 24 -22.30 12.50 8.76
C LYS A 24 -22.23 11.86 10.15
N GLN A 25 -21.21 12.18 10.93
CA GLN A 25 -20.98 11.58 12.25
C GLN A 25 -22.19 11.73 13.19
N GLU A 26 -22.96 12.80 13.08
CA GLU A 26 -24.20 13.01 13.86
C GLU A 26 -25.29 11.97 13.61
N ASN A 27 -25.23 11.28 12.47
CA ASN A 27 -26.20 10.26 12.03
C ASN A 27 -25.66 8.83 12.20
N PHE A 28 -24.49 8.65 12.79
CA PHE A 28 -23.91 7.34 12.99
C PHE A 28 -24.76 6.50 13.96
N ASN A 29 -25.01 5.25 13.58
CA ASN A 29 -25.53 4.25 14.48
C ASN A 29 -24.47 3.81 15.52
N GLU A 30 -24.79 2.93 16.44
CA GLU A 30 -23.91 2.47 17.51
C GLU A 30 -22.64 1.81 16.96
N GLU A 31 -22.74 1.00 15.92
CA GLU A 31 -21.62 0.30 15.29
C GLU A 31 -20.70 1.27 14.55
N GLU A 32 -21.24 2.20 13.79
CA GLU A 32 -20.50 3.25 13.09
C GLU A 32 -19.77 4.17 14.08
N ASN A 33 -20.39 4.51 15.21
CA ASN A 33 -19.77 5.25 16.31
C ASN A 33 -18.59 4.48 16.95
N LYS A 34 -18.77 3.17 17.15
CA LYS A 34 -17.71 2.29 17.63
C LYS A 34 -16.55 2.26 16.64
N PHE A 35 -16.83 2.12 15.34
CA PHE A 35 -15.79 2.11 14.31
C PHE A 35 -15.06 3.45 14.21
N ALA A 36 -15.77 4.57 14.23
CA ALA A 36 -15.16 5.91 14.27
C ALA A 36 -14.26 6.10 15.50
N SER A 37 -14.66 5.56 16.66
CA SER A 37 -13.85 5.60 17.89
C SER A 37 -12.58 4.75 17.75
N LEU A 38 -12.63 3.60 17.07
CA LEU A 38 -11.46 2.78 16.79
C LEU A 38 -10.48 3.47 15.83
N ILE A 39 -10.99 4.20 14.82
CA ILE A 39 -10.15 4.99 13.91
C ILE A 39 -9.39 6.06 14.71
N LYS A 40 -10.07 6.83 15.56
CA LYS A 40 -9.41 7.81 16.43
C LYS A 40 -8.39 7.16 17.37
N LYS A 41 -8.71 6.00 17.92
CA LYS A 41 -7.78 5.26 18.77
C LYS A 41 -6.56 4.76 18.00
N SER A 42 -6.73 4.32 16.75
CA SER A 42 -5.62 3.89 15.91
C SER A 42 -4.62 5.01 15.62
N GLU A 43 -5.10 6.25 15.44
CA GLU A 43 -4.25 7.44 15.30
C GLU A 43 -3.45 7.75 16.59
N ILE A 44 -4.06 7.56 17.76
CA ILE A 44 -3.37 7.72 19.04
C ILE A 44 -2.25 6.66 19.22
N GLU A 45 -2.52 5.41 18.81
CA GLU A 45 -1.54 4.31 18.92
C GLU A 45 -0.45 4.39 17.85
N ASN A 46 -0.78 4.91 16.68
CA ASN A 46 0.12 5.11 15.55
C ASN A 46 -0.24 6.41 14.81
N SER A 47 0.49 7.48 15.08
CA SER A 47 0.18 8.82 14.55
C SER A 47 0.21 8.89 13.00
N TRP A 48 0.84 7.94 12.32
CA TRP A 48 0.77 7.83 10.86
C TRP A 48 -0.61 7.41 10.34
N PHE A 49 -1.46 6.86 11.20
CA PHE A 49 -2.82 6.42 10.87
C PHE A 49 -3.83 7.55 11.11
N THR A 50 -3.55 8.74 10.57
CA THR A 50 -4.47 9.86 10.64
C THR A 50 -5.87 9.46 10.14
N GLU A 51 -6.91 10.10 10.66
CA GLU A 51 -8.27 9.84 10.21
C GLU A 51 -8.39 9.99 8.68
N GLU A 52 -7.69 10.97 8.09
CA GLU A 52 -7.65 11.16 6.63
C GLU A 52 -7.06 9.95 5.92
N SER A 53 -5.89 9.46 6.36
CA SER A 53 -5.23 8.29 5.77
C SER A 53 -6.09 7.03 5.88
N VAL A 54 -6.73 6.81 7.03
CA VAL A 54 -7.62 5.67 7.22
C VAL A 54 -8.86 5.78 6.32
N ARG A 55 -9.52 6.94 6.28
CA ARG A 55 -10.69 7.15 5.41
C ARG A 55 -10.36 6.99 3.93
N PHE A 56 -9.20 7.47 3.48
CA PHE A 56 -8.73 7.25 2.11
C PHE A 56 -8.58 5.75 1.81
N CYS A 57 -7.93 5.00 2.70
CA CYS A 57 -7.79 3.55 2.58
C CYS A 57 -9.16 2.84 2.52
N LEU A 58 -10.07 3.17 3.44
CA LEU A 58 -11.41 2.60 3.45
C LEU A 58 -12.20 2.91 2.17
N LYS A 59 -12.05 4.11 1.61
CA LYS A 59 -12.68 4.50 0.35
C LYS A 59 -12.16 3.66 -0.83
N SER A 60 -10.86 3.40 -0.88
CA SER A 60 -10.26 2.54 -1.89
C SER A 60 -10.81 1.10 -1.79
N TRP A 61 -10.91 0.56 -0.58
CA TRP A 61 -11.51 -0.74 -0.35
C TRP A 61 -13.01 -0.77 -0.73
N ALA A 62 -13.79 0.21 -0.31
CA ALA A 62 -15.21 0.29 -0.65
C ALA A 62 -15.46 0.30 -2.16
N LYS A 63 -14.61 0.99 -2.94
CA LYS A 63 -14.67 0.99 -4.41
C LYS A 63 -14.38 -0.38 -5.02
N ASN A 64 -13.53 -1.18 -4.39
CA ASN A 64 -13.09 -2.47 -4.90
C ASN A 64 -13.97 -3.65 -4.43
N LEU A 65 -14.59 -3.56 -3.26
CA LEU A 65 -15.38 -4.63 -2.69
C LEU A 65 -16.82 -4.65 -3.25
N THR A 66 -16.95 -4.74 -4.57
CA THR A 66 -18.24 -4.98 -5.25
C THR A 66 -18.35 -6.43 -5.68
N GLU A 67 -19.58 -6.97 -5.70
CA GLU A 67 -19.83 -8.36 -6.06
C GLU A 67 -19.31 -8.69 -7.47
N GLU A 68 -19.44 -7.74 -8.40
CA GLU A 68 -18.96 -7.88 -9.77
C GLU A 68 -17.42 -8.05 -9.81
N LYS A 69 -16.67 -7.13 -9.16
CA LYS A 69 -15.21 -7.17 -9.13
C LYS A 69 -14.68 -8.42 -8.41
N ILE A 70 -15.27 -8.76 -7.25
CA ILE A 70 -14.85 -9.93 -6.48
C ILE A 70 -15.11 -11.21 -7.27
N SER A 71 -16.27 -11.34 -7.91
CA SER A 71 -16.62 -12.52 -8.71
C SER A 71 -15.74 -12.66 -9.95
N ALA A 72 -15.47 -11.54 -10.67
CA ALA A 72 -14.58 -11.54 -11.82
C ALA A 72 -13.15 -11.93 -11.45
N TRP A 73 -12.66 -11.46 -10.29
CA TRP A 73 -11.35 -11.80 -9.77
C TRP A 73 -11.25 -13.26 -9.36
N THR A 74 -12.15 -13.74 -8.48
CA THR A 74 -12.12 -15.11 -7.96
C THR A 74 -12.43 -16.16 -9.01
N GLY A 75 -13.23 -15.81 -10.03
CA GLY A 75 -13.59 -16.70 -11.14
C GLY A 75 -12.41 -17.14 -12.02
N GLN A 76 -11.26 -16.50 -11.88
CA GLN A 76 -10.03 -16.85 -12.61
C GLN A 76 -9.27 -18.02 -11.98
N TYR A 77 -9.65 -18.44 -10.75
CA TYR A 77 -8.90 -19.43 -9.96
C TYR A 77 -9.75 -20.62 -9.58
N HIS A 78 -9.07 -21.76 -9.42
CA HIS A 78 -9.67 -23.00 -8.91
C HIS A 78 -9.01 -23.36 -7.56
N PHE A 79 -9.80 -23.40 -6.52
CA PHE A 79 -9.31 -23.67 -5.17
C PHE A 79 -9.61 -25.10 -4.73
N SER A 80 -8.71 -25.66 -3.92
CA SER A 80 -8.88 -26.97 -3.28
C SER A 80 -10.10 -26.95 -2.34
N SER A 81 -10.79 -28.11 -2.24
CA SER A 81 -11.87 -28.30 -1.27
C SER A 81 -11.36 -28.55 0.15
N THR A 82 -10.06 -28.80 0.32
CA THR A 82 -9.43 -29.06 1.63
C THR A 82 -8.77 -27.79 2.13
N PRO A 83 -9.31 -27.11 3.17
CA PRO A 83 -8.72 -25.91 3.72
C PRO A 83 -7.31 -26.13 4.26
N LYS A 84 -6.41 -25.20 3.97
CA LYS A 84 -5.05 -25.12 4.51
C LYS A 84 -4.96 -23.98 5.53
N LYS A 85 -4.08 -24.13 6.50
CA LYS A 85 -3.76 -23.08 7.47
C LYS A 85 -2.64 -22.21 6.93
N ILE A 86 -2.93 -20.93 6.67
CA ILE A 86 -1.97 -20.00 6.09
C ILE A 86 -1.52 -19.01 7.15
N GLY A 87 -0.25 -19.08 7.51
CA GLY A 87 0.36 -18.11 8.43
C GLY A 87 0.52 -16.75 7.76
N LEU A 88 -0.02 -15.70 8.37
CA LEU A 88 0.11 -14.33 7.88
C LEU A 88 0.90 -13.49 8.88
N ILE A 89 2.04 -12.91 8.47
CA ILE A 89 2.77 -11.89 9.24
C ILE A 89 2.57 -10.56 8.53
N LEU A 90 1.69 -9.73 9.11
CA LEU A 90 1.25 -8.50 8.47
C LEU A 90 2.17 -7.32 8.79
N ALA A 91 2.41 -6.46 7.80
CA ALA A 91 3.00 -5.14 8.00
C ALA A 91 1.96 -4.17 8.61
N GLY A 92 2.41 -2.99 9.03
CA GLY A 92 1.56 -1.94 9.59
C GLY A 92 2.18 -0.56 9.37
N ASN A 93 2.81 -0.35 8.23
CA ASN A 93 3.36 0.96 7.83
C ASN A 93 2.28 1.90 7.31
N ILE A 94 1.24 1.37 6.68
CA ILE A 94 0.05 2.08 6.23
C ILE A 94 -1.21 1.33 6.69
N PRO A 95 -2.38 2.00 6.79
CA PRO A 95 -3.61 1.36 7.23
C PRO A 95 -4.00 0.17 6.34
N LEU A 96 -4.39 -0.95 6.97
CA LEU A 96 -4.94 -2.14 6.30
C LEU A 96 -4.04 -2.76 5.20
N VAL A 97 -2.72 -2.53 5.24
CA VAL A 97 -1.79 -3.03 4.21
C VAL A 97 -1.84 -4.55 4.06
N GLY A 98 -2.12 -5.29 5.13
CA GLY A 98 -2.25 -6.75 5.09
C GLY A 98 -3.66 -7.27 4.78
N PHE A 99 -4.65 -6.41 4.58
CA PHE A 99 -6.04 -6.84 4.39
C PHE A 99 -6.22 -7.62 3.09
N HIS A 100 -5.50 -7.26 2.03
CA HIS A 100 -5.54 -7.99 0.77
C HIS A 100 -5.16 -9.47 0.92
N ASP A 101 -4.08 -9.77 1.64
CA ASP A 101 -3.66 -11.15 1.88
C ASP A 101 -4.70 -11.95 2.68
N VAL A 102 -5.31 -11.31 3.68
CA VAL A 102 -6.39 -11.94 4.46
C VAL A 102 -7.59 -12.26 3.56
N ILE A 103 -7.98 -11.33 2.68
CA ILE A 103 -9.07 -11.55 1.71
C ILE A 103 -8.70 -12.71 0.77
N CYS A 104 -7.49 -12.74 0.22
CA CYS A 104 -7.04 -13.83 -0.65
C CYS A 104 -7.17 -15.20 0.04
N VAL A 105 -6.69 -15.30 1.29
CA VAL A 105 -6.74 -16.56 2.05
C VAL A 105 -8.18 -16.99 2.33
N LEU A 106 -9.06 -16.08 2.73
CA LEU A 106 -10.46 -16.41 3.02
C LEU A 106 -11.26 -16.76 1.76
N LEU A 107 -11.06 -16.02 0.65
CA LEU A 107 -11.72 -16.29 -0.63
C LEU A 107 -11.24 -17.60 -1.27
N SER A 108 -9.97 -17.99 -1.06
CA SER A 108 -9.46 -19.29 -1.50
C SER A 108 -9.97 -20.48 -0.67
N GLY A 109 -10.78 -20.23 0.36
CA GLY A 109 -11.33 -21.26 1.25
C GLY A 109 -10.36 -21.74 2.32
N ASN A 110 -9.20 -21.12 2.45
CA ASN A 110 -8.18 -21.40 3.44
C ASN A 110 -8.42 -20.66 4.76
N ILE A 111 -7.67 -21.03 5.82
CA ILE A 111 -7.81 -20.50 7.18
C ILE A 111 -6.60 -19.63 7.50
N PRO A 112 -6.74 -18.30 7.61
CA PRO A 112 -5.64 -17.43 7.97
C PRO A 112 -5.34 -17.48 9.48
N LEU A 113 -4.07 -17.71 9.80
CA LEU A 113 -3.49 -17.52 11.14
C LEU A 113 -2.79 -16.15 11.13
N ILE A 114 -3.43 -15.14 11.69
CA ILE A 114 -3.09 -13.74 11.49
C ILE A 114 -2.24 -13.24 12.66
N LYS A 115 -0.97 -12.98 12.41
CA LYS A 115 -0.12 -12.21 13.30
C LYS A 115 -0.15 -10.75 12.89
N LEU A 116 -0.89 -9.95 13.66
CA LEU A 116 -1.03 -8.51 13.44
C LEU A 116 0.29 -7.78 13.67
N SER A 117 0.48 -6.68 12.95
CA SER A 117 1.49 -5.69 13.31
C SER A 117 1.07 -4.97 14.60
N SER A 118 2.02 -4.68 15.48
CA SER A 118 1.78 -3.83 16.65
C SER A 118 1.31 -2.42 16.28
N LYS A 119 1.53 -1.99 15.03
CA LYS A 119 1.15 -0.68 14.51
C LYS A 119 -0.23 -0.64 13.85
N ASP A 120 -0.84 -1.81 13.53
CA ASP A 120 -2.17 -1.92 12.93
C ASP A 120 -2.92 -3.11 13.57
N ARG A 121 -3.50 -2.89 14.75
CA ARG A 121 -4.16 -3.94 15.53
C ARG A 121 -5.63 -3.65 15.86
N LEU A 122 -6.18 -2.53 15.39
CA LEU A 122 -7.54 -2.13 15.77
C LEU A 122 -8.53 -2.22 14.59
N ILE A 123 -8.14 -1.72 13.42
CA ILE A 123 -9.04 -1.57 12.27
C ILE A 123 -9.30 -2.92 11.61
N LEU A 124 -8.26 -3.68 11.29
CA LEU A 124 -8.39 -4.98 10.63
C LEU A 124 -9.25 -5.98 11.43
N PRO A 125 -9.07 -6.18 12.77
CA PRO A 125 -9.93 -7.04 13.53
C PRO A 125 -11.40 -6.62 13.53
N PHE A 126 -11.71 -5.33 13.55
CA PHE A 126 -13.08 -4.84 13.44
C PHE A 126 -13.69 -5.25 12.09
N LEU A 127 -13.00 -5.00 10.98
CA LEU A 127 -13.49 -5.34 9.64
C LEU A 127 -13.69 -6.84 9.44
N LEU A 128 -12.77 -7.67 9.95
CA LEU A 128 -12.91 -9.12 9.86
C LEU A 128 -14.09 -9.66 10.69
N ASN A 129 -14.30 -9.12 11.88
CA ASN A 129 -15.46 -9.48 12.70
C ASN A 129 -16.76 -9.05 12.02
N LYS A 130 -16.79 -7.84 11.43
CA LYS A 130 -17.95 -7.38 10.66
C LYS A 130 -18.22 -8.26 9.44
N TRP A 131 -17.18 -8.59 8.68
CA TRP A 131 -17.34 -9.51 7.55
C TRP A 131 -17.84 -10.89 7.99
N ASN A 132 -17.33 -11.43 9.11
CA ASN A 132 -17.82 -12.69 9.65
C ASN A 132 -19.28 -12.64 10.07
N GLU A 133 -19.72 -11.54 10.69
CA GLU A 133 -21.14 -11.30 11.02
C GLU A 133 -22.01 -11.32 9.74
N LEU A 134 -21.62 -10.52 8.72
CA LEU A 134 -22.31 -10.46 7.43
C LEU A 134 -22.37 -11.82 6.72
N SER A 135 -21.33 -12.63 6.87
CA SER A 135 -21.28 -13.99 6.33
C SER A 135 -22.18 -14.98 7.08
N GLY A 136 -22.72 -14.59 8.25
CA GLY A 136 -23.45 -15.47 9.16
C GLY A 136 -22.54 -16.42 9.94
N GLY A 137 -21.30 -16.00 10.24
CA GLY A 137 -20.36 -16.74 11.07
C GLY A 137 -19.64 -17.90 10.37
N ILE A 138 -19.58 -17.91 9.04
CA ILE A 138 -18.96 -19.02 8.29
C ILE A 138 -17.47 -18.84 8.02
N LEU A 139 -16.92 -17.65 8.30
CA LEU A 139 -15.49 -17.40 8.13
C LEU A 139 -14.70 -18.00 9.31
N GLU A 140 -13.66 -18.74 9.00
CA GLU A 140 -12.73 -19.25 10.00
C GLU A 140 -11.39 -18.51 9.88
N PHE A 141 -10.98 -17.83 10.94
CA PHE A 141 -9.71 -17.13 11.05
C PHE A 141 -9.26 -17.02 12.50
N HIS A 142 -7.98 -16.91 12.73
CA HIS A 142 -7.42 -16.82 14.09
C HIS A 142 -6.37 -15.71 14.18
N PHE A 143 -6.50 -14.85 15.18
CA PHE A 143 -5.43 -13.94 15.59
C PHE A 143 -4.47 -14.67 16.50
N VAL A 144 -3.16 -14.61 16.18
CA VAL A 144 -2.11 -15.34 16.88
C VAL A 144 -0.93 -14.43 17.22
N GLU A 145 -0.32 -14.66 18.37
CA GLU A 145 0.94 -14.01 18.74
C GLU A 145 2.16 -14.67 18.07
N LYS A 146 2.06 -15.97 17.81
CA LYS A 146 3.09 -16.77 17.18
C LYS A 146 2.46 -17.72 16.15
N LEU A 147 3.11 -17.88 15.00
CA LEU A 147 2.66 -18.86 14.01
C LEU A 147 3.09 -20.27 14.41
N GLU A 148 2.12 -21.19 14.47
CA GLU A 148 2.33 -22.61 14.73
C GLU A 148 1.32 -23.42 13.88
N ASN A 149 1.72 -24.63 13.46
CA ASN A 149 0.85 -25.57 12.72
C ASN A 149 0.22 -24.97 11.45
N TYR A 150 1.03 -24.37 10.62
CA TYR A 150 0.66 -23.77 9.32
C TYR A 150 1.16 -24.65 8.16
N ASP A 151 0.44 -24.60 7.03
CA ASP A 151 0.78 -25.32 5.79
C ASP A 151 1.60 -24.45 4.82
N ALA A 152 1.39 -23.14 4.86
CA ALA A 152 2.11 -22.15 4.06
C ALA A 152 2.18 -20.79 4.80
N VAL A 153 3.03 -19.88 4.33
CA VAL A 153 3.23 -18.57 4.97
C VAL A 153 3.25 -17.45 3.93
N ILE A 154 2.59 -16.35 4.26
CA ILE A 154 2.74 -15.05 3.57
C ILE A 154 3.21 -14.05 4.63
N ALA A 155 4.38 -13.46 4.43
CA ALA A 155 4.98 -12.59 5.43
C ALA A 155 5.59 -11.35 4.80
N THR A 156 5.41 -10.20 5.44
CA THR A 156 5.97 -8.92 5.02
C THR A 156 6.94 -8.40 6.08
N GLY A 157 8.12 -8.00 5.66
CA GLY A 157 9.14 -7.47 6.57
C GLY A 157 10.10 -6.49 5.88
N SER A 158 10.85 -5.73 6.69
CA SER A 158 12.00 -4.98 6.18
C SER A 158 13.02 -5.91 5.54
N ASN A 159 13.93 -5.40 4.71
CA ASN A 159 14.95 -6.24 4.05
C ASN A 159 15.74 -7.10 5.05
N ASN A 160 16.05 -6.57 6.24
CA ASN A 160 16.71 -7.35 7.29
C ASN A 160 15.79 -8.43 7.86
N THR A 161 14.53 -8.08 8.14
CA THR A 161 13.54 -9.05 8.66
C THR A 161 13.26 -10.14 7.63
N ALA A 162 13.14 -9.80 6.35
CA ALA A 162 12.86 -10.73 5.28
C ALA A 162 13.91 -11.85 5.19
N ARG A 163 15.20 -11.54 5.34
CA ARG A 163 16.27 -12.56 5.38
C ARG A 163 16.06 -13.60 6.48
N TYR A 164 15.61 -13.17 7.67
CA TYR A 164 15.28 -14.08 8.76
C TYR A 164 14.02 -14.90 8.45
N LEU A 165 13.00 -14.28 7.84
CA LEU A 165 11.76 -14.96 7.46
C LEU A 165 12.02 -15.98 6.35
N GLU A 166 12.82 -15.66 5.33
CA GLU A 166 13.24 -16.58 4.27
C GLU A 166 13.96 -17.80 4.86
N TYR A 167 14.87 -17.59 5.79
CA TYR A 167 15.56 -18.70 6.45
C TYR A 167 14.62 -19.53 7.33
N TYR A 168 13.73 -18.87 8.07
CA TYR A 168 12.85 -19.56 9.03
C TYR A 168 11.74 -20.37 8.34
N PHE A 169 11.23 -19.87 7.21
CA PHE A 169 10.13 -20.51 6.49
C PHE A 169 10.56 -21.27 5.22
N LYS A 170 11.85 -21.50 5.01
CA LYS A 170 12.41 -22.14 3.80
C LYS A 170 11.84 -23.53 3.48
N ASP A 171 11.37 -24.26 4.50
CA ASP A 171 10.91 -25.65 4.37
C ASP A 171 9.39 -25.76 4.13
N VAL A 172 8.69 -24.64 3.99
CA VAL A 172 7.25 -24.58 3.67
C VAL A 172 7.02 -23.64 2.48
N PRO A 173 5.94 -23.85 1.69
CA PRO A 173 5.55 -22.89 0.67
C PRO A 173 5.38 -21.49 1.29
N ASN A 174 6.00 -20.49 0.68
CA ASN A 174 5.94 -19.15 1.25
C ASN A 174 6.00 -18.03 0.20
N ILE A 175 5.46 -16.87 0.58
CA ILE A 175 5.66 -15.57 -0.06
C ILE A 175 6.28 -14.67 1.00
N ILE A 176 7.53 -14.27 0.82
CA ILE A 176 8.22 -13.34 1.71
C ILE A 176 8.42 -12.02 0.98
N ARG A 177 7.71 -10.98 1.42
CA ARG A 177 7.77 -9.65 0.82
C ARG A 177 8.79 -8.79 1.52
N LYS A 178 9.58 -8.09 0.69
CA LYS A 178 10.64 -7.14 1.10
C LYS A 178 10.18 -5.69 0.91
N ASN A 179 11.02 -4.76 1.32
CA ASN A 179 10.78 -3.36 1.01
C ASN A 179 10.91 -3.14 -0.50
N ARG A 180 9.89 -2.51 -1.07
CA ARG A 180 9.87 -2.00 -2.43
C ARG A 180 9.52 -0.53 -2.43
N THR A 181 9.74 0.13 -3.53
CA THR A 181 9.33 1.53 -3.75
C THR A 181 8.82 1.71 -5.17
N SER A 182 8.23 2.86 -5.43
CA SER A 182 7.73 3.19 -6.77
C SER A 182 8.50 4.36 -7.38
N ILE A 183 8.43 4.44 -8.70
CA ILE A 183 9.17 5.41 -9.52
C ILE A 183 8.18 6.23 -10.33
N GLY A 184 8.43 7.55 -10.42
CA GLY A 184 7.75 8.44 -11.35
C GLY A 184 8.65 8.78 -12.53
N VAL A 185 8.10 8.72 -13.75
CA VAL A 185 8.81 9.12 -14.97
C VAL A 185 8.02 10.23 -15.65
N LEU A 186 8.63 11.41 -15.71
CA LEU A 186 8.06 12.58 -16.35
C LEU A 186 8.65 12.76 -17.74
N LYS A 187 7.84 13.29 -18.65
CA LYS A 187 8.22 13.63 -20.02
C LYS A 187 8.64 15.10 -20.17
N GLY A 188 8.23 15.96 -19.20
CA GLY A 188 8.55 17.38 -19.14
C GLY A 188 7.45 18.30 -19.67
N ASP A 189 6.43 17.77 -20.32
CA ASP A 189 5.27 18.50 -20.82
C ASP A 189 3.95 18.18 -20.08
N GLU A 190 4.04 17.50 -18.92
CA GLU A 190 2.90 17.22 -18.07
C GLU A 190 2.12 18.49 -17.74
N THR A 191 0.81 18.36 -17.66
CA THR A 191 -0.05 19.43 -17.14
C THR A 191 0.14 19.60 -15.63
N ASN A 192 -0.33 20.72 -15.08
CA ASN A 192 -0.30 20.91 -13.63
C ASN A 192 -1.13 19.86 -12.90
N GLU A 193 -2.26 19.46 -13.47
CA GLU A 193 -3.14 18.40 -12.94
C GLU A 193 -2.43 17.05 -12.89
N GLU A 194 -1.64 16.69 -13.90
CA GLU A 194 -0.84 15.46 -13.92
C GLU A 194 0.25 15.49 -12.84
N ILE A 195 0.94 16.63 -12.65
CA ILE A 195 1.95 16.75 -11.58
C ILE A 195 1.28 16.76 -10.19
N GLN A 196 0.09 17.34 -10.05
CA GLN A 196 -0.69 17.26 -8.81
C GLN A 196 -1.16 15.82 -8.53
N ALA A 197 -1.52 15.07 -9.55
CA ALA A 197 -1.84 13.65 -9.42
C ALA A 197 -0.59 12.83 -8.99
N LEU A 198 0.58 13.12 -9.56
CA LEU A 198 1.85 12.53 -9.10
C LEU A 198 2.11 12.87 -7.61
N ALA A 199 1.75 14.05 -7.14
CA ALA A 199 1.90 14.41 -5.74
C ALA A 199 1.08 13.50 -4.81
N GLU A 200 -0.11 13.01 -5.23
CA GLU A 200 -0.85 11.97 -4.50
C GLU A 200 -0.04 10.68 -4.38
N ASP A 201 0.63 10.25 -5.45
CA ASP A 201 1.46 9.05 -5.45
C ASP A 201 2.70 9.18 -4.56
N ILE A 202 3.18 10.41 -4.34
CA ILE A 202 4.34 10.70 -3.49
C ILE A 202 3.93 10.81 -2.02
N PHE A 203 2.94 11.64 -1.70
CA PHE A 203 2.70 12.13 -0.33
C PHE A 203 1.59 11.37 0.41
N ARG A 204 0.71 10.65 -0.30
CA ARG A 204 -0.31 9.84 0.37
C ARG A 204 0.35 8.88 1.36
N TYR A 205 -0.28 8.70 2.52
CA TYR A 205 0.30 7.94 3.64
C TYR A 205 1.71 8.41 4.06
N PHE A 206 2.00 9.70 3.89
CA PHE A 206 3.31 10.30 4.23
C PHE A 206 4.49 9.69 3.47
N GLY A 207 4.27 9.02 2.36
CA GLY A 207 5.34 8.34 1.61
C GLY A 207 5.77 6.99 2.20
N LEU A 208 4.98 6.39 3.09
CA LEU A 208 5.34 5.17 3.84
C LEU A 208 4.99 3.86 3.13
N GLY A 209 4.18 3.88 2.08
CA GLY A 209 3.78 2.68 1.34
C GLY A 209 4.81 2.29 0.28
N CYS A 210 4.85 0.99 -0.09
CA CYS A 210 5.68 0.54 -1.20
C CYS A 210 5.27 1.13 -2.56
N ARG A 211 4.02 1.57 -2.70
CA ARG A 211 3.50 2.25 -3.88
C ARG A 211 3.76 3.76 -3.90
N ASN A 212 4.33 4.32 -2.83
CA ASN A 212 4.73 5.72 -2.85
C ASN A 212 5.96 5.91 -3.74
N VAL A 213 5.90 6.95 -4.57
CA VAL A 213 6.99 7.35 -5.44
C VAL A 213 8.06 8.04 -4.59
N THR A 214 9.25 7.44 -4.55
CA THR A 214 10.40 7.98 -3.83
C THR A 214 11.53 8.43 -4.77
N ARG A 215 11.37 8.15 -6.06
CA ARG A 215 12.33 8.49 -7.09
C ARG A 215 11.64 9.00 -8.34
N LEU A 216 12.19 10.06 -8.95
CA LEU A 216 11.73 10.60 -10.22
C LEU A 216 12.82 10.49 -11.30
N PHE A 217 12.41 10.18 -12.51
CA PHE A 217 13.15 10.46 -13.72
C PHE A 217 12.55 11.68 -14.41
N ILE A 218 13.36 12.69 -14.65
CA ILE A 218 12.92 13.94 -15.28
C ILE A 218 13.81 14.25 -16.49
N PRO A 219 13.27 14.86 -17.55
CA PRO A 219 14.10 15.32 -18.66
C PRO A 219 15.17 16.35 -18.22
N SER A 220 16.32 16.37 -18.91
CA SER A 220 17.44 17.25 -18.57
C SER A 220 17.05 18.72 -18.44
N GLU A 221 16.16 19.20 -19.28
CA GLU A 221 15.75 20.62 -19.34
C GLU A 221 14.56 20.95 -18.41
N MET A 222 13.99 19.97 -17.69
CA MET A 222 12.82 20.23 -16.83
C MET A 222 13.21 21.03 -15.58
N PRO A 223 12.59 22.21 -15.34
CA PRO A 223 12.84 22.99 -14.13
C PRO A 223 12.16 22.33 -12.92
N LEU A 224 12.89 22.24 -11.80
CA LEU A 224 12.38 21.65 -10.56
C LEU A 224 11.26 22.49 -9.92
N ASP A 225 11.22 23.78 -10.17
CA ASP A 225 10.20 24.68 -9.63
C ASP A 225 8.79 24.23 -10.02
N ARG A 226 8.60 23.66 -11.20
CA ARG A 226 7.32 23.08 -11.63
C ARG A 226 6.81 21.98 -10.68
N LEU A 227 7.72 21.15 -10.16
CA LEU A 227 7.36 20.12 -9.18
C LEU A 227 6.92 20.76 -7.86
N PHE A 228 7.71 21.71 -7.35
CA PHE A 228 7.42 22.39 -6.09
C PHE A 228 6.11 23.17 -6.11
N GLU A 229 5.84 23.88 -7.21
CA GLU A 229 4.59 24.63 -7.40
C GLU A 229 3.36 23.71 -7.35
N ASN A 230 3.44 22.54 -7.95
CA ASN A 230 2.33 21.60 -8.01
C ASN A 230 2.22 20.69 -6.78
N PHE A 231 3.31 20.52 -6.01
CA PHE A 231 3.29 19.79 -4.74
C PHE A 231 2.70 20.59 -3.58
N ILE A 232 2.48 21.92 -3.76
CA ILE A 232 2.06 22.84 -2.69
C ILE A 232 0.76 22.44 -1.99
N ASN A 233 -0.12 21.69 -2.66
CA ASN A 233 -1.36 21.19 -2.07
C ASN A 233 -1.10 20.23 -0.89
N PHE A 234 0.10 19.66 -0.80
CA PHE A 234 0.52 18.78 0.30
C PHE A 234 1.36 19.47 1.36
N LYS A 235 1.53 20.80 1.31
CA LYS A 235 2.37 21.55 2.27
C LYS A 235 2.04 21.28 3.74
N GLU A 236 0.77 21.00 4.05
CA GLU A 236 0.32 20.76 5.43
C GLU A 236 0.87 19.43 6.01
N ILE A 237 1.48 18.57 5.18
CA ILE A 237 2.13 17.32 5.63
C ILE A 237 3.23 17.59 6.66
N ILE A 238 3.88 18.76 6.59
CA ILE A 238 4.93 19.17 7.53
C ILE A 238 4.41 19.40 8.95
N ASN A 239 3.10 19.61 9.13
CA ASN A 239 2.49 19.76 10.44
C ASN A 239 2.40 18.44 11.22
N HIS A 240 2.61 17.30 10.54
CA HIS A 240 2.70 16.01 11.20
C HIS A 240 4.08 15.85 11.87
N ASN A 241 4.11 15.78 13.19
CA ASN A 241 5.36 15.80 13.98
C ASN A 241 6.42 14.80 13.54
N GLN A 242 6.03 13.54 13.23
CA GLN A 242 7.01 12.53 12.82
C GLN A 242 7.51 12.80 11.40
N TYR A 243 6.70 13.37 10.51
CA TYR A 243 7.14 13.78 9.18
C TYR A 243 8.12 14.95 9.27
N ALA A 244 7.77 15.99 10.03
CA ALA A 244 8.62 17.15 10.28
C ALA A 244 9.98 16.75 10.88
N ASN A 245 9.99 15.84 11.85
CA ASN A 245 11.24 15.33 12.43
C ASN A 245 12.14 14.63 11.39
N ASN A 246 11.55 13.87 10.46
CA ASN A 246 12.32 13.26 9.37
C ASN A 246 12.84 14.30 8.40
N TYR A 247 12.02 15.30 8.05
CA TYR A 247 12.39 16.41 7.20
C TYR A 247 13.57 17.18 7.81
N ASP A 248 13.47 17.63 9.04
CA ASP A 248 14.52 18.38 9.74
C ASP A 248 15.79 17.56 9.88
N TYR A 249 15.68 16.27 10.21
CA TYR A 249 16.83 15.38 10.32
C TYR A 249 17.56 15.23 8.98
N ASN A 250 16.87 14.90 7.89
CA ASN A 250 17.50 14.71 6.59
C ASN A 250 18.09 16.02 6.07
N ARG A 251 17.40 17.14 6.25
CA ARG A 251 17.88 18.47 5.90
C ARG A 251 19.18 18.82 6.62
N ALA A 252 19.24 18.56 7.93
CA ALA A 252 20.43 18.80 8.72
C ALA A 252 21.61 17.94 8.26
N ILE A 253 21.38 16.65 7.96
CA ILE A 253 22.43 15.75 7.44
C ILE A 253 22.99 16.26 6.12
N TYR A 254 22.13 16.66 5.16
CA TYR A 254 22.58 17.15 3.85
C TYR A 254 23.35 18.47 3.98
N LEU A 255 22.91 19.38 4.84
CA LEU A 255 23.65 20.63 5.11
C LEU A 255 25.01 20.37 5.74
N LEU A 256 25.11 19.46 6.72
CA LEU A 256 26.37 19.10 7.37
C LEU A 256 27.35 18.42 6.41
N ASN A 257 26.85 17.59 5.51
CA ASN A 257 27.65 16.91 4.49
C ASN A 257 27.96 17.80 3.27
N GLN A 258 27.43 19.02 3.21
CA GLN A 258 27.52 19.92 2.06
C GLN A 258 26.99 19.30 0.75
N GLU A 259 25.95 18.45 0.88
CA GLU A 259 25.27 17.84 -0.26
C GLU A 259 24.30 18.83 -0.90
N GLN A 260 24.22 18.80 -2.23
CA GLN A 260 23.26 19.64 -2.96
C GLN A 260 21.86 19.04 -2.89
N PHE A 261 20.87 19.85 -2.57
CA PHE A 261 19.45 19.53 -2.62
C PHE A 261 18.62 20.80 -2.84
N TRP A 262 17.39 20.63 -3.26
CA TRP A 262 16.39 21.69 -3.41
C TRP A 262 15.28 21.47 -2.41
N ASP A 263 14.71 22.52 -1.87
CA ASP A 263 13.84 22.47 -0.70
C ASP A 263 12.73 23.52 -0.79
N ASN A 264 11.49 23.10 -0.52
CA ASN A 264 10.33 24.00 -0.44
C ASN A 264 9.68 24.05 0.95
N ASN A 265 10.41 23.74 2.01
CA ASN A 265 10.03 23.72 3.42
C ASN A 265 9.11 22.56 3.86
N PHE A 266 8.79 21.61 3.01
CA PHE A 266 8.11 20.35 3.40
C PHE A 266 8.62 19.11 2.67
N VAL A 267 9.29 19.26 1.53
CA VAL A 267 9.93 18.16 0.80
C VAL A 267 11.24 18.63 0.19
N MET A 268 12.21 17.75 0.13
CA MET A 268 13.48 17.95 -0.54
C MET A 268 13.56 17.13 -1.82
N LEU A 269 14.08 17.71 -2.88
CA LEU A 269 14.50 17.01 -4.10
C LEU A 269 16.02 16.87 -4.07
N LYS A 270 16.53 15.68 -4.32
CA LYS A 270 17.96 15.40 -4.34
C LYS A 270 18.34 14.66 -5.61
N GLU A 271 19.30 15.17 -6.35
CA GLU A 271 19.88 14.45 -7.47
C GLU A 271 20.75 13.32 -6.93
N ASP A 272 20.29 12.08 -7.11
CA ASP A 272 20.94 10.89 -6.56
C ASP A 272 20.55 9.66 -7.41
N GLU A 273 21.47 8.71 -7.58
CA GLU A 273 21.23 7.48 -8.35
C GLU A 273 20.54 6.38 -7.51
N LYS A 274 20.40 6.56 -6.20
CA LYS A 274 19.80 5.58 -5.31
C LYS A 274 18.30 5.42 -5.58
N LEU A 275 17.84 4.17 -5.64
CA LEU A 275 16.43 3.85 -5.82
C LEU A 275 15.57 4.35 -4.65
N PHE A 276 15.99 4.09 -3.42
CA PHE A 276 15.25 4.49 -2.22
C PHE A 276 15.69 5.85 -1.71
N SER A 277 14.76 6.72 -1.38
CA SER A 277 15.01 7.95 -0.65
C SER A 277 14.52 7.85 0.80
N PRO A 278 15.10 8.60 1.73
CA PRO A 278 14.53 8.72 3.06
C PRO A 278 13.22 9.52 3.02
N LEU A 279 12.43 9.40 4.09
CA LEU A 279 11.16 10.13 4.21
C LEU A 279 11.38 11.64 4.06
N SER A 280 10.46 12.33 3.41
CA SER A 280 10.53 13.75 3.07
C SER A 280 11.58 14.14 2.01
N VAL A 281 12.21 13.17 1.39
CA VAL A 281 13.14 13.36 0.28
C VAL A 281 12.64 12.58 -0.94
N ILE A 282 12.78 13.15 -2.11
CA ILE A 282 12.56 12.49 -3.39
C ILE A 282 13.87 12.54 -4.15
N ASN A 283 14.42 11.36 -4.43
CA ASN A 283 15.58 11.29 -5.31
C ASN A 283 15.13 11.55 -6.75
N PHE A 284 15.96 12.18 -7.54
CA PHE A 284 15.71 12.29 -8.97
C PHE A 284 17.00 12.09 -9.79
N SER A 285 16.83 11.68 -11.03
CA SER A 285 17.86 11.68 -12.04
C SER A 285 17.34 12.37 -13.30
N ARG A 286 18.23 13.07 -13.97
CA ARG A 286 17.97 13.63 -15.29
C ARG A 286 18.27 12.58 -16.35
N TYR A 287 17.38 12.40 -17.31
CA TYR A 287 17.60 11.48 -18.42
C TYR A 287 17.58 12.20 -19.76
N GLU A 288 18.32 11.69 -20.72
CA GLU A 288 18.36 12.19 -22.08
C GLU A 288 17.52 11.30 -23.02
N THR A 289 17.51 10.00 -22.76
CA THR A 289 16.74 9.03 -23.55
C THR A 289 15.88 8.14 -22.66
N ILE A 290 14.74 7.70 -23.17
CA ILE A 290 13.87 6.77 -22.43
C ILE A 290 14.56 5.41 -22.19
N ASN A 291 15.54 5.05 -23.00
CA ASN A 291 16.31 3.83 -22.83
C ASN A 291 17.11 3.85 -21.52
N ASP A 292 17.60 5.01 -21.06
CA ASP A 292 18.32 5.15 -19.80
C ASP A 292 17.39 4.77 -18.63
N VAL A 293 16.14 5.23 -18.69
CA VAL A 293 15.10 4.90 -17.73
C VAL A 293 14.76 3.41 -17.78
N GLN A 294 14.55 2.84 -18.97
CA GLN A 294 14.20 1.42 -19.13
C GLN A 294 15.31 0.50 -18.61
N ASN A 295 16.58 0.85 -18.83
CA ASN A 295 17.73 0.10 -18.29
C ASN A 295 17.69 0.11 -16.76
N PHE A 296 17.53 1.28 -16.15
CA PHE A 296 17.44 1.39 -14.70
C PHE A 296 16.26 0.58 -14.12
N LEU A 297 15.09 0.65 -14.76
CA LEU A 297 13.91 -0.11 -14.34
C LEU A 297 14.19 -1.63 -14.39
N SER A 298 14.82 -2.11 -15.45
CA SER A 298 15.17 -3.53 -15.60
C SER A 298 16.19 -4.00 -14.56
N GLU A 299 17.21 -3.19 -14.27
CA GLU A 299 18.23 -3.52 -13.26
C GLU A 299 17.66 -3.55 -11.82
N ASN A 300 16.55 -2.85 -11.57
CA ASN A 300 15.94 -2.70 -10.25
C ASN A 300 14.55 -3.33 -10.12
N GLU A 301 14.11 -4.14 -11.09
CA GLU A 301 12.77 -4.71 -11.16
C GLU A 301 12.30 -5.37 -9.85
N GLU A 302 13.16 -6.12 -9.19
CA GLU A 302 12.85 -6.80 -7.93
C GLU A 302 12.57 -5.83 -6.77
N ASN A 303 12.99 -4.56 -6.86
CA ASN A 303 12.85 -3.56 -5.81
C ASN A 303 11.78 -2.49 -6.14
N ILE A 304 11.20 -2.56 -7.36
CA ILE A 304 10.19 -1.61 -7.83
C ILE A 304 8.80 -2.26 -7.70
N GLN A 305 7.89 -1.55 -7.02
CA GLN A 305 6.50 -1.99 -6.88
C GLN A 305 5.64 -1.58 -8.07
N CYS A 306 5.75 -0.34 -8.50
CA CYS A 306 5.11 0.15 -9.73
C CYS A 306 5.86 1.37 -10.28
N VAL A 307 5.57 1.67 -11.54
CA VAL A 307 6.06 2.86 -12.23
C VAL A 307 4.85 3.71 -12.60
N VAL A 308 4.85 4.99 -12.24
CA VAL A 308 3.86 5.95 -12.70
C VAL A 308 4.47 6.81 -13.80
N ALA A 309 3.77 6.94 -14.92
CA ALA A 309 4.27 7.69 -16.06
C ALA A 309 3.12 8.21 -16.93
N ASN A 310 3.42 9.21 -17.75
CA ASN A 310 2.50 9.60 -18.80
C ASN A 310 2.32 8.43 -19.80
N SER A 311 1.10 8.14 -20.19
CA SER A 311 0.75 7.04 -21.11
C SER A 311 1.40 7.15 -22.50
N THR A 312 1.93 8.32 -22.86
CA THR A 312 2.67 8.53 -24.11
C THR A 312 4.13 8.09 -24.05
N LEU A 313 4.65 7.80 -22.84
CA LEU A 313 5.96 7.18 -22.66
C LEU A 313 5.82 5.67 -22.82
N GLU A 314 6.63 5.07 -23.67
CA GLU A 314 6.64 3.62 -23.89
C GLU A 314 7.36 2.88 -22.75
N ILE A 315 6.76 2.92 -21.54
CA ILE A 315 7.25 2.21 -20.37
C ILE A 315 6.32 1.03 -20.08
N PRO A 316 6.82 -0.21 -20.18
CA PRO A 316 5.99 -1.39 -19.95
C PRO A 316 5.35 -1.38 -18.54
N ALA A 317 4.06 -1.72 -18.47
CA ALA A 317 3.29 -1.83 -17.24
C ALA A 317 3.25 -0.54 -16.38
N ALA A 318 3.59 0.63 -16.93
CA ALA A 318 3.39 1.89 -16.22
C ALA A 318 1.89 2.20 -16.08
N ILE A 319 1.57 2.78 -14.93
CA ILE A 319 0.22 3.29 -14.61
C ILE A 319 0.20 4.81 -14.69
N GLY A 320 -0.98 5.42 -14.77
CA GLY A 320 -1.13 6.87 -14.81
C GLY A 320 -0.75 7.53 -13.48
N PHE A 321 -0.44 8.82 -13.52
CA PHE A 321 -0.23 9.62 -12.31
C PHE A 321 -1.50 9.66 -11.47
N GLY A 322 -1.36 9.52 -10.15
CA GLY A 322 -2.46 9.44 -9.18
C GLY A 322 -3.06 8.04 -9.00
N GLU A 323 -2.60 7.05 -9.77
CA GLU A 323 -3.16 5.70 -9.74
C GLU A 323 -2.41 4.74 -8.80
N ALA A 324 -1.19 5.09 -8.34
CA ALA A 324 -0.38 4.19 -7.54
C ALA A 324 -1.06 3.78 -6.23
N GLN A 325 -1.86 4.66 -5.64
CA GLN A 325 -2.55 4.43 -4.37
C GLN A 325 -3.93 3.79 -4.53
N HIS A 326 -4.31 3.40 -5.75
CA HIS A 326 -5.60 2.80 -6.09
C HIS A 326 -5.46 1.43 -6.77
N PRO A 327 -4.74 0.46 -6.17
CA PRO A 327 -4.61 -0.87 -6.75
C PRO A 327 -5.98 -1.55 -6.87
N GLU A 328 -6.21 -2.26 -7.97
CA GLU A 328 -7.37 -3.15 -8.14
C GLU A 328 -7.15 -4.46 -7.35
N LEU A 329 -8.18 -5.31 -7.24
CA LEU A 329 -8.11 -6.57 -6.47
C LEU A 329 -7.07 -7.56 -7.02
N ASP A 330 -6.83 -7.57 -8.33
CA ASP A 330 -5.86 -8.40 -9.02
C ASP A 330 -4.46 -7.76 -9.14
N THR A 331 -4.28 -6.57 -8.53
CA THR A 331 -2.98 -5.89 -8.46
C THR A 331 -2.22 -6.34 -7.22
N TYR A 332 -1.47 -7.41 -7.35
CA TYR A 332 -0.76 -8.03 -6.23
C TYR A 332 0.48 -7.25 -5.79
N ALA A 333 0.75 -7.30 -4.49
CA ALA A 333 2.00 -6.81 -3.95
C ALA A 333 3.18 -7.64 -4.50
N ASP A 334 4.28 -6.94 -4.81
CA ASP A 334 5.51 -7.53 -5.38
C ASP A 334 5.30 -8.26 -6.73
N ASN A 335 4.17 -8.00 -7.40
CA ASN A 335 3.76 -8.69 -8.63
C ASN A 335 3.67 -10.24 -8.47
N VAL A 336 3.49 -10.72 -7.23
CA VAL A 336 3.32 -12.13 -6.91
C VAL A 336 1.84 -12.44 -6.76
N ASP A 337 1.28 -13.20 -7.69
CA ASP A 337 -0.13 -13.62 -7.65
C ASP A 337 -0.41 -14.52 -6.44
N THR A 338 -0.93 -13.89 -5.38
CA THR A 338 -1.27 -14.56 -4.12
C THR A 338 -2.39 -15.59 -4.30
N MET A 339 -3.37 -15.32 -5.17
CA MET A 339 -4.47 -16.26 -5.43
C MET A 339 -3.98 -17.50 -6.18
N ALA A 340 -3.10 -17.33 -7.18
CA ALA A 340 -2.46 -18.46 -7.86
C ALA A 340 -1.58 -19.26 -6.91
N PHE A 341 -0.81 -18.63 -6.02
CA PHE A 341 -0.05 -19.32 -4.97
C PHE A 341 -0.96 -20.17 -4.10
N LEU A 342 -2.07 -19.61 -3.60
CA LEU A 342 -3.02 -20.32 -2.73
C LEU A 342 -3.79 -21.42 -3.44
N SER A 343 -4.01 -21.32 -4.76
CA SER A 343 -4.69 -22.35 -5.55
C SER A 343 -3.79 -23.57 -5.83
N ASN A 344 -2.48 -23.42 -5.71
CA ASN A 344 -1.50 -24.48 -5.94
C ASN A 344 -1.06 -25.20 -4.64
N LEU A 345 -1.64 -24.86 -3.49
CA LEU A 345 -1.41 -25.54 -2.22
C LEU A 345 -2.30 -26.77 -2.10
#